data_141382a2aa79499f0aec98ad0bd87948
#
_entry.id   141382a2aa79499f0aec98ad0bd87948
#
_cell.length_a   1.000
_cell.length_b   1.000
_cell.length_c   1.000
_cell.angle_alpha   90.00
_cell.angle_beta   90.00
_cell.angle_gamma   90.00
#
_symmetry.space_group_name_H-M   'P 1'
#
loop_
_entity.id
_entity.type
_entity.pdbx_description
1 polymer ?
#
loop_
_entity_poly.entity_id
_entity_poly.type
_entity_poly.pdbx_seq_one_letter_code
_entity_poly.pdbx_strand_id
1 'polypeptide(L)'
;MGKKIVVSFPGARGCEIPLLYFGAKHFEDMGYEKRFVSYPANREITLENLLNNALEILRGIDWKEYEDVVFIAKSIGTVVCSKAKEMLGIQARLVLYTPLEQTLAYIRKDNEVILVAMGDEDPYLAAPRLMQHCQKEGVQCHIESGVGHRMEVIGDLQRNLEIVFRVVRHLDGCI
;
A
#
# COMPACT_ATOMS: atom_id res chain seq x y z
N MET A 1 -6.16 -25.56 -5.48
CA MET A 1 -5.56 -24.21 -5.41
C MET A 1 -6.33 -23.47 -4.34
N GLY A 2 -5.64 -22.98 -3.32
CA GLY A 2 -6.28 -22.19 -2.26
C GLY A 2 -6.74 -20.83 -2.80
N LYS A 3 -7.60 -20.16 -2.04
CA LYS A 3 -8.03 -18.81 -2.38
C LYS A 3 -6.89 -17.81 -2.17
N LYS A 4 -6.89 -16.72 -2.91
CA LYS A 4 -5.95 -15.61 -2.78
C LYS A 4 -6.73 -14.31 -2.58
N ILE A 5 -6.19 -13.38 -1.80
CA ILE A 5 -6.88 -12.11 -1.52
C ILE A 5 -5.92 -10.93 -1.56
N VAL A 6 -6.36 -9.83 -2.16
CA VAL A 6 -5.73 -8.52 -2.05
C VAL A 6 -6.64 -7.56 -1.30
N VAL A 7 -6.11 -6.93 -0.27
CA VAL A 7 -6.84 -5.94 0.54
C VAL A 7 -6.21 -4.57 0.38
N SER A 8 -7.00 -3.59 -0.04
CA SER A 8 -6.55 -2.21 -0.25
C SER A 8 -6.86 -1.33 0.94
N PHE A 9 -5.83 -0.59 1.39
CA PHE A 9 -5.89 0.36 2.52
C PHE A 9 -5.69 1.78 2.00
N PRO A 10 -6.74 2.60 1.95
CA PRO A 10 -6.64 3.93 1.38
C PRO A 10 -5.91 4.92 2.32
N GLY A 11 -5.43 6.00 1.70
CA GLY A 11 -5.20 7.25 2.40
C GLY A 11 -6.50 8.03 2.63
N ALA A 12 -6.38 9.33 2.87
CA ALA A 12 -7.53 10.22 3.11
C ALA A 12 -8.51 10.33 1.92
N ARG A 13 -8.14 9.85 0.72
CA ARG A 13 -8.92 10.00 -0.52
C ARG A 13 -9.67 8.75 -0.98
N GLY A 14 -9.68 7.69 -0.17
CA GLY A 14 -10.32 6.43 -0.55
C GLY A 14 -9.49 5.54 -1.48
N CYS A 15 -10.07 4.41 -1.92
CA CYS A 15 -9.40 3.39 -2.74
C CYS A 15 -9.51 3.62 -4.26
N GLU A 16 -10.24 4.62 -4.71
CA GLU A 16 -10.46 4.92 -6.14
C GLU A 16 -9.30 5.67 -6.79
N ILE A 17 -8.25 5.98 -6.04
CA ILE A 17 -7.05 6.61 -6.59
C ILE A 17 -6.30 5.61 -7.49
N PRO A 18 -5.73 6.09 -8.62
CA PRO A 18 -5.20 5.23 -9.69
C PRO A 18 -4.24 4.15 -9.21
N LEU A 19 -3.26 4.48 -8.35
CA LEU A 19 -2.28 3.50 -7.87
C LEU A 19 -2.90 2.34 -7.07
N LEU A 20 -3.85 2.63 -6.15
CA LEU A 20 -4.53 1.58 -5.40
C LEU A 20 -5.46 0.78 -6.30
N TYR A 21 -6.20 1.48 -7.18
CA TYR A 21 -7.12 0.83 -8.10
C TYR A 21 -6.39 -0.14 -9.03
N PHE A 22 -5.39 0.33 -9.78
CA PHE A 22 -4.66 -0.50 -10.75
C PHE A 22 -3.75 -1.52 -10.07
N GLY A 23 -3.17 -1.20 -8.91
CA GLY A 23 -2.43 -2.18 -8.12
C GLY A 23 -3.31 -3.34 -7.65
N ALA A 24 -4.50 -3.07 -7.10
CA ALA A 24 -5.44 -4.11 -6.73
C ALA A 24 -5.98 -4.87 -7.96
N LYS A 25 -6.21 -4.16 -9.07
CA LYS A 25 -6.65 -4.76 -10.34
C LYS A 25 -5.61 -5.73 -10.91
N HIS A 26 -4.33 -5.41 -10.80
CA HIS A 26 -3.23 -6.31 -11.20
C HIS A 26 -3.33 -7.67 -10.48
N PHE A 27 -3.55 -7.68 -9.16
CA PHE A 27 -3.74 -8.92 -8.39
C PHE A 27 -5.08 -9.61 -8.73
N GLU A 28 -6.17 -8.85 -8.95
CA GLU A 28 -7.46 -9.41 -9.37
C GLU A 28 -7.33 -10.17 -10.70
N ASP A 29 -6.60 -9.63 -11.69
CA ASP A 29 -6.34 -10.28 -12.97
C ASP A 29 -5.52 -11.58 -12.83
N MET A 30 -4.82 -11.75 -11.70
CA MET A 30 -4.12 -12.97 -11.31
C MET A 30 -4.95 -13.91 -10.44
N GLY A 31 -6.24 -13.65 -10.28
CA GLY A 31 -7.18 -14.50 -9.57
C GLY A 31 -7.31 -14.23 -8.06
N TYR A 32 -6.84 -13.09 -7.58
CA TYR A 32 -7.06 -12.69 -6.18
C TYR A 32 -8.47 -12.12 -5.99
N GLU A 33 -9.12 -12.51 -4.91
CA GLU A 33 -10.31 -11.84 -4.41
C GLU A 33 -9.93 -10.43 -3.95
N LYS A 34 -10.71 -9.43 -4.33
CA LYS A 34 -10.42 -8.03 -4.01
C LYS A 34 -11.31 -7.52 -2.88
N ARG A 35 -10.68 -6.92 -1.87
CA ARG A 35 -11.35 -6.26 -0.75
C ARG A 35 -10.81 -4.86 -0.53
N PHE A 36 -11.62 -3.99 0.02
CA PHE A 36 -11.26 -2.61 0.32
C PHE A 36 -11.58 -2.29 1.77
N VAL A 37 -10.64 -1.66 2.44
CA VAL A 37 -10.91 -0.97 3.70
C VAL A 37 -11.54 0.38 3.35
N SER A 38 -12.76 0.61 3.80
CA SER A 38 -13.48 1.88 3.63
C SER A 38 -13.57 2.61 4.95
N TYR A 39 -13.31 3.92 4.93
CA TYR A 39 -13.44 4.74 6.13
C TYR A 39 -14.76 5.52 6.10
N PRO A 40 -15.55 5.50 7.18
CA PRO A 40 -16.80 6.24 7.24
C PRO A 40 -16.57 7.75 7.07
N ALA A 41 -17.37 8.40 6.20
CA ALA A 41 -17.24 9.79 5.86
C ALA A 41 -17.39 10.76 7.05
N ASN A 42 -18.05 10.34 8.11
CA ASN A 42 -18.39 11.17 9.27
C ASN A 42 -17.45 10.99 10.48
N ARG A 43 -16.36 10.25 10.33
CA ARG A 43 -15.37 10.08 11.41
C ARG A 43 -14.19 11.01 11.22
N GLU A 44 -13.69 11.54 12.31
CA GLU A 44 -12.43 12.25 12.34
C GLU A 44 -11.30 11.33 11.84
N ILE A 45 -10.49 11.83 10.91
CA ILE A 45 -9.37 11.08 10.31
C ILE A 45 -8.19 11.09 11.29
N THR A 46 -8.29 10.29 12.34
CA THR A 46 -7.17 9.98 13.23
C THR A 46 -6.65 8.57 12.93
N LEU A 47 -5.37 8.34 13.20
CA LEU A 47 -4.78 7.00 13.02
C LEU A 47 -5.55 5.94 13.82
N GLU A 48 -5.98 6.28 15.04
CA GLU A 48 -6.74 5.37 15.91
C GLU A 48 -8.08 4.98 15.28
N ASN A 49 -8.86 5.95 14.80
CA ASN A 49 -10.15 5.70 14.17
C ASN A 49 -10.02 4.87 12.89
N LEU A 50 -9.01 5.17 12.07
CA LEU A 50 -8.73 4.42 10.85
C LEU A 50 -8.31 2.98 11.15
N LEU A 51 -7.46 2.79 12.15
CA LEU A 51 -6.99 1.47 12.57
C LEU A 51 -8.15 0.63 13.15
N ASN A 52 -8.96 1.19 14.04
CA ASN A 52 -10.10 0.50 14.61
C ASN A 52 -11.10 0.05 13.54
N ASN A 53 -11.38 0.91 12.56
CA ASN A 53 -12.23 0.58 11.43
C ASN A 53 -11.62 -0.56 10.57
N ALA A 54 -10.32 -0.47 10.25
CA ALA A 54 -9.65 -1.52 9.51
C ALA A 54 -9.67 -2.86 10.27
N LEU A 55 -9.40 -2.85 11.57
CA LEU A 55 -9.44 -4.05 12.41
C LEU A 55 -10.84 -4.70 12.44
N GLU A 56 -11.91 -3.89 12.48
CA GLU A 56 -13.29 -4.39 12.41
C GLU A 56 -13.55 -5.15 11.10
N ILE A 57 -13.17 -4.54 9.96
CA ILE A 57 -13.32 -5.16 8.63
C ILE A 57 -12.50 -6.45 8.52
N LEU A 58 -11.23 -6.41 8.95
CA LEU A 58 -10.30 -7.53 8.81
C LEU A 58 -10.66 -8.72 9.70
N ARG A 59 -11.25 -8.50 10.88
CA ARG A 59 -11.75 -9.56 11.77
C ARG A 59 -12.92 -10.33 11.16
N GLY A 60 -13.64 -9.73 10.21
CA GLY A 60 -14.72 -10.38 9.47
C GLY A 60 -14.25 -11.34 8.37
N ILE A 61 -12.94 -11.45 8.12
CA ILE A 61 -12.35 -12.31 7.09
C ILE A 61 -11.79 -13.58 7.73
N ASP A 62 -12.19 -14.76 7.22
CA ASP A 62 -11.55 -16.02 7.62
C ASP A 62 -10.23 -16.20 6.84
N TRP A 63 -9.14 -15.76 7.45
CA TRP A 63 -7.80 -15.79 6.84
C TRP A 63 -7.29 -17.20 6.52
N LYS A 64 -7.84 -18.23 7.15
CA LYS A 64 -7.44 -19.62 6.91
C LYS A 64 -7.88 -20.14 5.54
N GLU A 65 -8.83 -19.47 4.91
CA GLU A 65 -9.26 -19.82 3.55
C GLU A 65 -8.26 -19.37 2.47
N TYR A 66 -7.34 -18.46 2.81
CA TYR A 66 -6.43 -17.85 1.85
C TYR A 66 -5.00 -18.39 2.01
N GLU A 67 -4.47 -18.93 0.92
CA GLU A 67 -3.06 -19.39 0.85
C GLU A 67 -2.10 -18.24 0.55
N ASP A 68 -2.60 -17.13 -0.01
CA ASP A 68 -1.81 -15.95 -0.34
C ASP A 68 -2.61 -14.68 -0.08
N VAL A 69 -2.00 -13.77 0.69
CA VAL A 69 -2.61 -12.51 1.12
C VAL A 69 -1.70 -11.36 0.77
N VAL A 70 -2.23 -10.36 0.09
CA VAL A 70 -1.52 -9.11 -0.23
C VAL A 70 -2.26 -7.93 0.37
N PHE A 71 -1.54 -7.08 1.09
CA PHE A 71 -2.02 -5.77 1.51
C PHE A 71 -1.37 -4.70 0.65
N ILE A 72 -2.21 -3.89 0.00
CA ILE A 72 -1.76 -2.77 -0.82
C ILE A 72 -2.26 -1.47 -0.21
N ALA A 73 -1.37 -0.55 0.11
CA ALA A 73 -1.70 0.61 0.93
C ALA A 73 -1.09 1.90 0.40
N LYS A 74 -1.74 3.04 0.70
CA LYS A 74 -1.22 4.37 0.35
C LYS A 74 -1.30 5.34 1.53
N SER A 75 -0.27 6.18 1.70
CA SER A 75 -0.25 7.26 2.69
C SER A 75 -0.48 6.74 4.11
N ILE A 76 -1.40 7.33 4.89
CA ILE A 76 -1.75 6.85 6.24
C ILE A 76 -2.19 5.37 6.23
N GLY A 77 -2.75 4.88 5.13
CA GLY A 77 -3.10 3.47 4.95
C GLY A 77 -1.90 2.53 5.10
N THR A 78 -0.67 2.99 4.80
CA THR A 78 0.56 2.19 4.97
C THR A 78 0.87 1.92 6.45
N VAL A 79 0.57 2.88 7.34
CA VAL A 79 0.68 2.69 8.79
C VAL A 79 -0.43 1.79 9.31
N VAL A 80 -1.68 2.04 8.83
CA VAL A 80 -2.86 1.27 9.26
C VAL A 80 -2.71 -0.20 8.90
N CYS A 81 -2.36 -0.53 7.64
CA CYS A 81 -2.22 -1.92 7.19
C CYS A 81 -1.11 -2.66 7.96
N SER A 82 0.03 -2.00 8.19
CA SER A 82 1.17 -2.60 8.90
C SER A 82 0.83 -2.90 10.36
N LYS A 83 0.19 -1.95 11.06
CA LYS A 83 -0.28 -2.17 12.43
C LYS A 83 -1.35 -3.25 12.50
N ALA A 84 -2.32 -3.24 11.60
CA ALA A 84 -3.38 -4.23 11.57
C ALA A 84 -2.84 -5.64 11.30
N LYS A 85 -1.88 -5.78 10.38
CA LYS A 85 -1.16 -7.04 10.12
C LYS A 85 -0.54 -7.61 11.39
N GLU A 86 0.23 -6.78 12.12
CA GLU A 86 0.88 -7.20 13.37
C GLU A 86 -0.13 -7.55 14.46
N MET A 87 -1.13 -6.69 14.69
CA MET A 87 -2.13 -6.89 15.76
C MET A 87 -2.99 -8.14 15.57
N LEU A 88 -3.26 -8.52 14.32
CA LEU A 88 -4.07 -9.69 13.99
C LEU A 88 -3.24 -10.93 13.64
N GLY A 89 -1.91 -10.81 13.58
CA GLY A 89 -1.01 -11.92 13.23
C GLY A 89 -1.22 -12.43 11.80
N ILE A 90 -1.68 -11.57 10.87
CA ILE A 90 -1.96 -11.95 9.50
C ILE A 90 -0.64 -12.09 8.74
N GLN A 91 -0.44 -13.24 8.08
CA GLN A 91 0.66 -13.41 7.13
C GLN A 91 0.25 -12.76 5.81
N ALA A 92 0.82 -11.61 5.48
CA ALA A 92 0.50 -10.87 4.26
C ALA A 92 1.75 -10.22 3.68
N ARG A 93 1.88 -10.23 2.37
CA ARG A 93 2.87 -9.43 1.63
C ARG A 93 2.40 -7.99 1.53
N LEU A 94 3.31 -7.03 1.65
CA LEU A 94 2.97 -5.61 1.68
C LEU A 94 3.43 -4.88 0.42
N VAL A 95 2.53 -4.09 -0.17
CA VAL A 95 2.81 -3.08 -1.21
C VAL A 95 2.48 -1.71 -0.62
N LEU A 96 3.48 -0.84 -0.50
CA LEU A 96 3.36 0.41 0.24
C LEU A 96 3.64 1.61 -0.68
N TYR A 97 2.60 2.36 -1.02
CA TYR A 97 2.70 3.58 -1.82
C TYR A 97 2.73 4.83 -0.94
N THR A 98 3.65 5.73 -1.23
CA THR A 98 3.85 6.99 -0.51
C THR A 98 3.80 6.82 1.02
N PRO A 99 4.71 6.00 1.59
CA PRO A 99 4.73 5.72 3.01
C PRO A 99 4.99 6.99 3.80
N LEU A 100 4.50 7.01 5.04
CA LEU A 100 4.80 8.06 6.00
C LEU A 100 6.03 7.70 6.83
N GLU A 101 6.59 8.66 7.57
CA GLU A 101 7.72 8.45 8.48
C GLU A 101 7.48 7.26 9.42
N GLN A 102 6.27 7.15 9.99
CA GLN A 102 5.91 6.06 10.90
C GLN A 102 5.92 4.69 10.23
N THR A 103 5.80 4.63 8.90
CA THR A 103 5.81 3.36 8.15
C THR A 103 7.21 2.73 8.11
N LEU A 104 8.29 3.52 8.28
CA LEU A 104 9.67 3.01 8.23
C LEU A 104 9.91 1.86 9.22
N ALA A 105 9.29 1.91 10.39
CA ALA A 105 9.41 0.84 11.40
C ALA A 105 8.91 -0.53 10.89
N TYR A 106 8.06 -0.54 9.88
CA TYR A 106 7.43 -1.73 9.29
C TYR A 106 8.06 -2.15 7.95
N ILE A 107 8.87 -1.29 7.32
CA ILE A 107 9.59 -1.60 6.09
C ILE A 107 10.84 -2.40 6.46
N ARG A 108 10.65 -3.72 6.60
CA ARG A 108 11.68 -4.67 6.95
C ARG A 108 11.54 -5.93 6.09
N LYS A 109 12.66 -6.62 5.86
CA LYS A 109 12.66 -7.87 5.09
C LYS A 109 11.76 -8.95 5.69
N ASP A 110 11.78 -9.09 7.01
CA ASP A 110 10.98 -10.08 7.75
C ASP A 110 9.48 -9.76 7.77
N ASN A 111 9.09 -8.55 7.38
CA ASN A 111 7.68 -8.14 7.28
C ASN A 111 7.09 -8.36 5.87
N GLU A 112 7.81 -9.04 4.99
CA GLU A 112 7.37 -9.37 3.63
C GLU A 112 6.93 -8.16 2.78
N VAL A 113 7.64 -7.04 2.95
CA VAL A 113 7.43 -5.86 2.10
C VAL A 113 8.02 -6.14 0.73
N ILE A 114 7.17 -6.27 -0.28
CA ILE A 114 7.56 -6.63 -1.65
C ILE A 114 7.82 -5.43 -2.55
N LEU A 115 7.18 -4.30 -2.27
CA LEU A 115 7.40 -3.05 -3.01
C LEU A 115 7.09 -1.84 -2.13
N VAL A 116 7.97 -0.85 -2.18
CA VAL A 116 7.71 0.51 -1.70
C VAL A 116 7.87 1.47 -2.87
N ALA A 117 6.91 2.39 -3.07
CA ALA A 117 7.02 3.41 -4.12
C ALA A 117 6.56 4.78 -3.62
N MET A 118 7.32 5.83 -3.97
CA MET A 118 6.96 7.23 -3.67
C MET A 118 7.56 8.21 -4.69
N GLY A 119 7.14 9.45 -4.64
CA GLY A 119 7.74 10.54 -5.38
C GLY A 119 8.94 11.16 -4.65
N ASP A 120 9.89 11.69 -5.39
CA ASP A 120 11.09 12.34 -4.82
C ASP A 120 10.79 13.71 -4.18
N GLU A 121 9.65 14.32 -4.49
CA GLU A 121 9.17 15.58 -3.92
C GLU A 121 8.10 15.36 -2.80
N ASP A 122 8.02 14.16 -2.24
CA ASP A 122 7.07 13.87 -1.15
C ASP A 122 7.47 14.62 0.13
N PRO A 123 6.59 15.51 0.67
CA PRO A 123 6.93 16.31 1.84
C PRO A 123 6.87 15.54 3.17
N TYR A 124 6.28 14.34 3.20
CA TYR A 124 6.07 13.57 4.44
C TYR A 124 7.20 12.61 4.76
N LEU A 125 8.02 12.25 3.75
CA LEU A 125 9.18 11.39 3.93
C LEU A 125 10.21 11.72 2.83
N ALA A 126 11.42 12.03 3.22
CA ALA A 126 12.48 12.32 2.26
C ALA A 126 12.89 11.07 1.47
N ALA A 127 12.88 11.15 0.13
CA ALA A 127 13.22 10.02 -0.74
C ALA A 127 14.61 9.40 -0.44
N PRO A 128 15.69 10.17 -0.21
CA PRO A 128 16.99 9.59 0.14
C PRO A 128 16.94 8.76 1.43
N ARG A 129 16.15 9.19 2.41
CA ARG A 129 15.98 8.46 3.67
C ARG A 129 15.24 7.12 3.45
N LEU A 130 14.16 7.13 2.66
CA LEU A 130 13.47 5.90 2.31
C LEU A 130 14.37 4.94 1.53
N MET A 131 15.10 5.44 0.52
CA MET A 131 16.03 4.63 -0.29
C MET A 131 17.08 3.96 0.57
N GLN A 132 17.74 4.71 1.45
CA GLN A 132 18.74 4.17 2.37
C GLN A 132 18.16 3.09 3.30
N HIS A 133 16.94 3.33 3.81
CA HIS A 133 16.24 2.38 4.67
C HIS A 133 15.91 1.09 3.90
N CYS A 134 15.29 1.19 2.74
CA CYS A 134 14.94 0.04 1.90
C CYS A 134 16.18 -0.75 1.47
N GLN A 135 17.28 -0.08 1.12
CA GLN A 135 18.55 -0.73 0.77
C GLN A 135 19.09 -1.54 1.95
N LYS A 136 19.10 -0.96 3.16
CA LYS A 136 19.54 -1.65 4.38
C LYS A 136 18.69 -2.89 4.67
N GLU A 137 17.38 -2.79 4.49
CA GLU A 137 16.43 -3.87 4.78
C GLU A 137 16.28 -4.88 3.62
N GLY A 138 16.90 -4.62 2.46
CA GLY A 138 16.79 -5.48 1.27
C GLY A 138 15.38 -5.49 0.67
N VAL A 139 14.68 -4.35 0.74
CA VAL A 139 13.31 -4.16 0.23
C VAL A 139 13.35 -3.40 -1.09
N GLN A 140 12.56 -3.85 -2.07
CA GLN A 140 12.44 -3.16 -3.35
C GLN A 140 11.83 -1.77 -3.19
N CYS A 141 12.50 -0.75 -3.71
CA CYS A 141 12.08 0.64 -3.63
C CYS A 141 12.08 1.29 -5.01
N HIS A 142 10.98 1.94 -5.37
CA HIS A 142 10.84 2.76 -6.57
C HIS A 142 10.62 4.23 -6.21
N ILE A 143 11.46 5.11 -6.73
CA ILE A 143 11.30 6.56 -6.58
C ILE A 143 10.94 7.15 -7.94
N GLU A 144 9.79 7.80 -8.00
CA GLU A 144 9.34 8.50 -9.20
C GLU A 144 9.77 9.96 -9.13
N SER A 145 10.44 10.46 -10.18
CA SER A 145 11.01 11.80 -10.19
C SER A 145 9.99 12.89 -10.54
N GLY A 146 10.11 14.05 -9.89
CA GLY A 146 9.29 15.25 -10.15
C GLY A 146 7.83 15.10 -9.71
N VAL A 147 7.56 14.25 -8.72
CA VAL A 147 6.21 14.08 -8.17
C VAL A 147 6.23 14.02 -6.65
N GLY A 148 5.19 14.60 -6.06
CA GLY A 148 4.99 14.60 -4.61
C GLY A 148 4.15 13.43 -4.11
N HIS A 149 3.56 13.61 -2.94
CA HIS A 149 2.79 12.59 -2.21
C HIS A 149 1.60 12.01 -2.98
N ARG A 150 1.05 12.76 -3.94
CA ARG A 150 -0.07 12.28 -4.76
C ARG A 150 0.35 11.26 -5.80
N MET A 151 1.62 11.27 -6.21
CA MET A 151 2.14 10.54 -7.35
C MET A 151 1.45 10.99 -8.65
N GLU A 152 1.22 12.29 -8.78
CA GLU A 152 0.53 12.93 -9.89
C GLU A 152 1.17 14.26 -10.22
N VAL A 153 1.18 14.61 -11.51
CA VAL A 153 1.51 15.94 -12.04
C VAL A 153 0.22 16.64 -12.42
N ILE A 154 -0.01 17.84 -11.86
CA ILE A 154 -1.24 18.61 -12.11
C ILE A 154 -1.28 19.01 -13.59
N GLY A 155 -2.40 18.68 -14.26
CA GLY A 155 -2.64 19.04 -15.66
C GLY A 155 -1.94 18.17 -16.70
N ASP A 156 -1.20 17.13 -16.30
CA ASP A 156 -0.52 16.21 -17.22
C ASP A 156 -1.07 14.78 -17.07
N LEU A 157 -2.18 14.51 -17.77
CA LEU A 157 -2.81 13.20 -17.75
C LEU A 157 -1.90 12.11 -18.32
N GLN A 158 -1.17 12.39 -19.38
CA GLN A 158 -0.28 11.42 -20.00
C GLN A 158 0.80 10.99 -19.01
N ARG A 159 1.48 11.94 -18.38
CA ARG A 159 2.50 11.69 -17.36
C ARG A 159 1.93 10.87 -16.19
N ASN A 160 0.73 11.19 -15.76
CA ASN A 160 0.07 10.48 -14.67
C ASN A 160 -0.21 9.01 -15.02
N LEU A 161 -0.65 8.72 -16.22
CA LEU A 161 -0.85 7.35 -16.70
C LEU A 161 0.48 6.58 -16.79
N GLU A 162 1.55 7.25 -17.28
CA GLU A 162 2.89 6.66 -17.34
C GLU A 162 3.45 6.34 -15.93
N ILE A 163 3.22 7.21 -14.93
CA ILE A 163 3.62 6.99 -13.54
C ILE A 163 2.92 5.74 -13.00
N VAL A 164 1.60 5.67 -13.14
CA VAL A 164 0.82 4.52 -12.68
C VAL A 164 1.32 3.24 -13.34
N PHE A 165 1.53 3.26 -14.66
CA PHE A 165 2.01 2.10 -15.40
C PHE A 165 3.39 1.63 -14.90
N ARG A 166 4.36 2.55 -14.74
CA ARG A 166 5.70 2.19 -14.24
C ARG A 166 5.65 1.58 -12.84
N VAL A 167 4.90 2.21 -11.92
CA VAL A 167 4.80 1.73 -10.53
C VAL A 167 4.13 0.37 -10.45
N VAL A 168 3.01 0.18 -11.18
CA VAL A 168 2.27 -1.10 -11.16
C VAL A 168 3.09 -2.23 -11.79
N ARG A 169 3.85 -1.96 -12.85
CA ARG A 169 4.73 -2.98 -13.47
C ARG A 169 5.80 -3.56 -12.52
N HIS A 170 6.19 -2.84 -11.48
CA HIS A 170 7.09 -3.43 -10.48
C HIS A 170 6.47 -4.61 -9.74
N LEU A 171 5.14 -4.75 -9.74
CA LEU A 171 4.46 -5.89 -9.14
C LEU A 171 4.67 -7.19 -9.93
N ASP A 172 4.95 -7.12 -11.25
CA ASP A 172 5.22 -8.29 -12.10
C ASP A 172 6.41 -9.12 -11.60
N GLY A 173 7.39 -8.48 -10.97
CA GLY A 173 8.60 -9.12 -10.44
C GLY A 173 8.50 -9.57 -8.97
N CYS A 174 7.36 -9.33 -8.34
CA CYS A 174 7.15 -9.55 -6.90
C CYS A 174 6.32 -10.80 -6.58
N ILE A 175 6.00 -11.61 -7.58
CA ILE A 175 5.05 -12.74 -7.48
C ILE A 175 5.74 -14.06 -7.77
#